data_2f90615563050f0602ef8101a04b2c9e
#
_entry.id   2f90615563050f0602ef8101a04b2c9e
#
_cell.length_a   1.000
_cell.length_b   1.000
_cell.length_c   1.000
_cell.angle_alpha   90.00
_cell.angle_beta   90.00
_cell.angle_gamma   90.00
#
_symmetry.space_group_name_H-M   'P 1'
#
loop_
_entity.id
_entity.type
_entity.pdbx_description
1 polymer ?
#
loop_
_entity_poly.entity_id
_entity_poly.type
_entity_poly.pdbx_seq_one_letter_code
_entity_poly.pdbx_strand_id
1 'polypeptide(L)'
;AVASEGFKNKTDKSGKPYILHCIRVMQNLHTQDEELMSIAILHDCVEDKVCTIQELVAWGFSQRVIIAVGLLTHDQAVPYQEYIKNLSWNYDAVKVKLSDLRDNSNITRLKGLTKSDFDRMEKYHIAYTYLSKI
;
A
#
# COMPACT_ATOMS: atom_id res chain seq x y z
N ALA A 1 8.24 1.58 14.11
CA ALA A 1 9.53 0.89 14.26
C ALA A 1 9.82 -0.02 13.06
N VAL A 2 8.95 -0.99 12.75
CA VAL A 2 9.20 -1.94 11.64
C VAL A 2 9.39 -1.21 10.31
N ALA A 3 8.45 -0.37 9.92
CA ALA A 3 8.49 0.31 8.63
C ALA A 3 9.60 1.35 8.55
N SER A 4 9.78 2.16 9.59
CA SER A 4 10.81 3.21 9.58
C SER A 4 12.21 2.63 9.52
N GLU A 5 12.48 1.55 10.24
CA GLU A 5 13.78 0.88 10.18
C GLU A 5 13.98 0.20 8.82
N GLY A 6 12.96 -0.49 8.32
CA GLY A 6 13.04 -1.23 7.06
C GLY A 6 13.18 -0.35 5.83
N PHE A 7 12.57 0.83 5.85
CA PHE A 7 12.59 1.74 4.69
C PHE A 7 13.57 2.89 4.80
N LYS A 8 14.44 2.90 5.82
CA LYS A 8 15.31 4.07 6.09
C LYS A 8 16.22 4.48 4.92
N ASN A 9 16.58 3.53 4.05
CA ASN A 9 17.44 3.80 2.89
C ASN A 9 16.70 3.72 1.56
N LYS A 10 15.35 3.56 1.60
CA LYS A 10 14.56 3.46 0.39
C LYS A 10 13.97 4.83 0.03
N THR A 11 14.02 5.17 -1.27
CA THR A 11 13.37 6.38 -1.80
C THR A 11 12.22 5.98 -2.73
N ASP A 12 11.27 6.90 -2.89
CA ASP A 12 10.17 6.76 -3.85
C ASP A 12 10.62 7.26 -5.25
N LYS A 13 9.70 7.25 -6.22
CA LYS A 13 9.99 7.65 -7.59
C LYS A 13 10.29 9.14 -7.74
N SER A 14 9.98 9.95 -6.74
CA SER A 14 10.33 11.39 -6.71
C SER A 14 11.64 11.65 -5.96
N GLY A 15 12.32 10.63 -5.47
CA GLY A 15 13.57 10.74 -4.73
C GLY A 15 13.41 11.05 -3.25
N LYS A 16 12.18 11.02 -2.71
CA LYS A 16 11.91 11.27 -1.30
C LYS A 16 11.97 9.98 -0.49
N PRO A 17 12.22 10.04 0.83
CA PRO A 17 12.21 8.83 1.67
C PRO A 17 10.88 8.07 1.54
N TYR A 18 10.96 6.76 1.29
CA TYR A 18 9.78 5.94 1.03
C TYR A 18 8.80 5.89 2.21
N ILE A 19 9.31 5.97 3.43
CA ILE A 19 8.45 5.98 4.63
C ILE A 19 7.42 7.11 4.59
N LEU A 20 7.72 8.23 3.90
CA LEU A 20 6.78 9.34 3.77
C LEU A 20 5.52 8.92 3.01
N HIS A 21 5.66 8.05 1.99
CA HIS A 21 4.50 7.49 1.31
C HIS A 21 3.62 6.70 2.29
N CYS A 22 4.22 5.83 3.08
CA CYS A 22 3.48 5.03 4.07
C CYS A 22 2.75 5.93 5.07
N ILE A 23 3.40 6.99 5.53
CA ILE A 23 2.80 7.96 6.47
C ILE A 23 1.64 8.70 5.82
N ARG A 24 1.79 9.14 4.55
CA ARG A 24 0.69 9.81 3.83
C ARG A 24 -0.50 8.89 3.63
N VAL A 25 -0.27 7.63 3.31
CA VAL A 25 -1.34 6.63 3.17
C VAL A 25 -2.13 6.53 4.48
N MET A 26 -1.42 6.44 5.60
CA MET A 26 -2.04 6.39 6.92
C MET A 26 -2.82 7.68 7.23
N GLN A 27 -2.21 8.84 7.03
CA GLN A 27 -2.82 10.13 7.35
C GLN A 27 -4.08 10.39 6.52
N ASN A 28 -4.06 10.01 5.25
CA ASN A 28 -5.19 10.23 4.34
C ASN A 28 -6.38 9.33 4.61
N LEU A 29 -6.25 8.36 5.51
CA LEU A 29 -7.39 7.58 6.00
C LEU A 29 -8.27 8.38 6.96
N HIS A 30 -7.72 9.43 7.58
CA HIS A 30 -8.42 10.27 8.56
C HIS A 30 -9.12 9.42 9.64
N THR A 31 -8.43 8.42 10.15
CA THR A 31 -8.96 7.47 11.12
C THR A 31 -8.20 7.56 12.44
N GLN A 32 -8.87 7.17 13.53
CA GLN A 32 -8.23 6.95 14.83
C GLN A 32 -8.15 5.45 15.18
N ASP A 33 -8.56 4.60 14.25
CA ASP A 33 -8.47 3.14 14.41
C ASP A 33 -7.01 2.73 14.28
N GLU A 34 -6.38 2.38 15.39
CA GLU A 34 -4.95 2.07 15.44
C GLU A 34 -4.59 0.85 14.59
N GLU A 35 -5.47 -0.15 14.51
CA GLU A 35 -5.20 -1.31 13.67
C GLU A 35 -5.23 -0.95 12.19
N LEU A 36 -6.19 -0.11 11.77
CA LEU A 36 -6.25 0.37 10.40
C LEU A 36 -5.02 1.22 10.06
N MET A 37 -4.59 2.06 10.99
CA MET A 37 -3.35 2.85 10.83
C MET A 37 -2.13 1.94 10.69
N SER A 38 -2.07 0.87 11.47
CA SER A 38 -0.98 -0.11 11.37
C SER A 38 -0.97 -0.80 10.01
N ILE A 39 -2.14 -1.18 9.49
CA ILE A 39 -2.24 -1.78 8.16
C ILE A 39 -1.68 -0.83 7.11
N ALA A 40 -2.02 0.46 7.20
CA ALA A 40 -1.53 1.47 6.25
C ALA A 40 0.00 1.60 6.28
N ILE A 41 0.59 1.66 7.48
CA ILE A 41 2.04 1.77 7.63
C ILE A 41 2.75 0.51 7.14
N LEU A 42 2.15 -0.67 7.33
CA LEU A 42 2.77 -1.95 7.03
C LEU A 42 2.44 -2.48 5.63
N HIS A 43 1.57 -1.80 4.87
CA HIS A 43 0.98 -2.38 3.66
C HIS A 43 2.01 -2.83 2.61
N ASP A 44 3.17 -2.20 2.55
CA ASP A 44 4.22 -2.56 1.60
C ASP A 44 5.39 -3.33 2.23
N CYS A 45 5.36 -3.54 3.56
CA CYS A 45 6.51 -4.13 4.24
C CYS A 45 6.83 -5.55 3.78
N VAL A 46 5.80 -6.38 3.56
CA VAL A 46 6.00 -7.75 3.11
C VAL A 46 6.37 -7.79 1.64
N GLU A 47 5.68 -7.02 0.81
CA GLU A 47 5.96 -6.96 -0.63
C GLU A 47 7.39 -6.50 -0.90
N ASP A 48 7.87 -5.51 -0.17
CA ASP A 48 9.21 -4.96 -0.30
C ASP A 48 10.26 -5.72 0.52
N LYS A 49 9.89 -6.86 1.09
CA LYS A 49 10.80 -7.76 1.84
C LYS A 49 11.43 -7.11 3.07
N VAL A 50 10.76 -6.13 3.66
CA VAL A 50 11.16 -5.54 4.94
C VAL A 50 10.94 -6.54 6.07
N CYS A 51 9.86 -7.32 5.97
CA CYS A 51 9.55 -8.39 6.91
C CYS A 51 8.69 -9.45 6.22
N THR A 52 8.47 -10.56 6.92
CA THR A 52 7.56 -11.62 6.47
C THR A 52 6.26 -11.58 7.27
N ILE A 53 5.23 -12.24 6.74
CA ILE A 53 3.97 -12.41 7.49
C ILE A 53 4.24 -13.14 8.81
N GLN A 54 5.10 -14.16 8.79
CA GLN A 54 5.45 -14.93 9.98
C GLN A 54 6.08 -14.04 11.05
N GLU A 55 6.92 -13.09 10.66
CA GLU A 55 7.51 -12.13 11.59
C GLU A 55 6.46 -11.21 12.19
N LEU A 56 5.49 -10.74 11.38
CA LEU A 56 4.40 -9.92 11.90
C LEU A 56 3.56 -10.69 12.93
N VAL A 57 3.30 -11.96 12.68
CA VAL A 57 2.61 -12.82 13.65
C VAL A 57 3.43 -12.93 14.94
N ALA A 58 4.73 -13.19 14.81
CA ALA A 58 5.62 -13.35 15.97
C ALA A 58 5.73 -12.06 16.79
N TRP A 59 5.62 -10.89 16.16
CA TRP A 59 5.68 -9.60 16.83
C TRP A 59 4.36 -9.18 17.49
N GLY A 60 3.32 -10.01 17.39
CA GLY A 60 2.07 -9.82 18.10
C GLY A 60 1.03 -8.96 17.40
N PHE A 61 1.17 -8.71 16.12
CA PHE A 61 0.12 -8.02 15.36
C PHE A 61 -1.15 -8.87 15.33
N SER A 62 -2.31 -8.21 15.37
CA SER A 62 -3.59 -8.90 15.38
C SER A 62 -3.87 -9.63 14.06
N GLN A 63 -4.75 -10.62 14.12
CA GLN A 63 -5.17 -11.35 12.92
C GLN A 63 -5.79 -10.41 11.89
N ARG A 64 -6.54 -9.41 12.31
CA ARG A 64 -7.10 -8.37 11.45
C ARG A 64 -6.01 -7.70 10.61
N VAL A 65 -4.92 -7.29 11.27
CA VAL A 65 -3.78 -6.63 10.61
C VAL A 65 -3.08 -7.61 9.67
N ILE A 66 -2.82 -8.83 10.12
CA ILE A 66 -2.13 -9.85 9.33
C ILE A 66 -2.89 -10.18 8.04
N ILE A 67 -4.20 -10.38 8.13
CA ILE A 67 -5.03 -10.70 6.97
C ILE A 67 -5.00 -9.56 5.95
N ALA A 68 -5.20 -8.32 6.41
CA ALA A 68 -5.24 -7.17 5.51
C ALA A 68 -3.88 -6.94 4.84
N VAL A 69 -2.78 -7.00 5.59
CA VAL A 69 -1.43 -6.83 5.02
C VAL A 69 -1.14 -7.94 4.01
N GLY A 70 -1.55 -9.17 4.30
CA GLY A 70 -1.40 -10.29 3.36
C GLY A 70 -2.13 -10.05 2.04
N LEU A 71 -3.37 -9.56 2.11
CA LEU A 71 -4.15 -9.24 0.91
C LEU A 71 -3.56 -8.06 0.12
N LEU A 72 -2.91 -7.12 0.81
CA LEU A 72 -2.28 -5.97 0.18
C LEU A 72 -0.92 -6.30 -0.43
N THR A 73 -0.36 -7.45 -0.13
CA THR A 73 0.90 -7.92 -0.69
C THR A 73 0.64 -8.55 -2.05
N HIS A 74 1.15 -7.91 -3.12
CA HIS A 74 0.95 -8.40 -4.48
C HIS A 74 2.03 -9.41 -4.86
N ASP A 75 1.61 -10.65 -5.11
CA ASP A 75 2.47 -11.67 -5.72
C ASP A 75 2.58 -11.36 -7.22
N GLN A 76 3.81 -11.15 -7.71
CA GLN A 76 4.05 -10.77 -9.09
C GLN A 76 3.59 -11.84 -10.11
N ALA A 77 3.40 -13.08 -9.68
CA ALA A 77 2.84 -14.13 -10.51
C ALA A 77 1.33 -13.99 -10.75
N VAL A 78 0.65 -13.14 -9.96
CA VAL A 78 -0.78 -12.89 -10.05
C VAL A 78 -1.03 -11.62 -10.86
N PRO A 79 -1.90 -11.63 -11.88
CA PRO A 79 -2.25 -10.41 -12.60
C PRO A 79 -2.77 -9.32 -11.66
N TYR A 80 -2.43 -8.08 -11.94
CA TYR A 80 -2.78 -6.96 -11.06
C TYR A 80 -4.29 -6.85 -10.82
N GLN A 81 -5.09 -7.03 -11.86
CA GLN A 81 -6.55 -6.95 -11.74
C GLN A 81 -7.12 -8.04 -10.83
N GLU A 82 -6.52 -9.23 -10.87
CA GLU A 82 -6.92 -10.31 -9.98
C GLU A 82 -6.54 -10.02 -8.53
N TYR A 83 -5.36 -9.49 -8.32
CA TYR A 83 -4.93 -9.02 -7.00
C TYR A 83 -5.91 -7.99 -6.42
N ILE A 84 -6.31 -7.00 -7.21
CA ILE A 84 -7.29 -5.98 -6.79
C ILE A 84 -8.64 -6.63 -6.45
N LYS A 85 -9.09 -7.57 -7.28
CA LYS A 85 -10.35 -8.29 -7.03
C LYS A 85 -10.29 -9.09 -5.73
N ASN A 86 -9.17 -9.75 -5.47
CA ASN A 86 -9.00 -10.57 -4.26
C ASN A 86 -9.06 -9.72 -2.98
N LEU A 87 -8.44 -8.54 -2.97
CA LEU A 87 -8.46 -7.68 -1.79
C LEU A 87 -9.80 -6.97 -1.60
N SER A 88 -10.64 -6.91 -2.63
CA SER A 88 -11.92 -6.19 -2.59
C SER A 88 -12.92 -6.77 -1.57
N TRP A 89 -12.67 -7.98 -1.09
CA TRP A 89 -13.51 -8.65 -0.10
C TRP A 89 -13.18 -8.27 1.35
N ASN A 90 -12.11 -7.49 1.55
CA ASN A 90 -11.68 -7.08 2.88
C ASN A 90 -11.79 -5.56 2.99
N TYR A 91 -12.65 -5.11 3.91
CA TYR A 91 -12.93 -3.68 4.08
C TYR A 91 -11.68 -2.87 4.39
N ASP A 92 -10.83 -3.36 5.28
CA ASP A 92 -9.60 -2.67 5.67
C ASP A 92 -8.62 -2.57 4.51
N ALA A 93 -8.44 -3.67 3.77
CA ALA A 93 -7.56 -3.70 2.61
C ALA A 93 -8.03 -2.72 1.53
N VAL A 94 -9.34 -2.65 1.28
CA VAL A 94 -9.90 -1.70 0.30
C VAL A 94 -9.61 -0.27 0.71
N LYS A 95 -9.84 0.09 1.97
CA LYS A 95 -9.59 1.45 2.45
C LYS A 95 -8.14 1.85 2.30
N VAL A 96 -7.23 0.99 2.71
CA VAL A 96 -5.79 1.26 2.62
C VAL A 96 -5.37 1.33 1.15
N LYS A 97 -5.87 0.42 0.31
CA LYS A 97 -5.52 0.43 -1.12
C LYS A 97 -6.02 1.68 -1.83
N LEU A 98 -7.19 2.16 -1.52
CA LEU A 98 -7.70 3.42 -2.08
C LEU A 98 -6.79 4.59 -1.72
N SER A 99 -6.33 4.67 -0.48
CA SER A 99 -5.41 5.71 -0.04
C SER A 99 -4.05 5.56 -0.73
N ASP A 100 -3.54 4.34 -0.85
CA ASP A 100 -2.29 4.01 -1.53
C ASP A 100 -2.35 4.42 -3.00
N LEU A 101 -3.42 4.06 -3.71
CA LEU A 101 -3.60 4.42 -5.12
C LEU A 101 -3.69 5.93 -5.32
N ARG A 102 -4.37 6.63 -4.41
CA ARG A 102 -4.48 8.09 -4.48
C ARG A 102 -3.11 8.74 -4.33
N ASP A 103 -2.29 8.30 -3.38
CA ASP A 103 -0.96 8.86 -3.20
C ASP A 103 -0.06 8.55 -4.39
N ASN A 104 -0.11 7.32 -4.91
CA ASN A 104 0.69 6.91 -6.06
C ASN A 104 0.22 7.54 -7.38
N SER A 105 -0.99 8.06 -7.43
CA SER A 105 -1.54 8.75 -8.61
C SER A 105 -1.28 10.25 -8.58
N ASN A 106 -0.59 10.77 -7.59
CA ASN A 106 -0.25 12.19 -7.50
C ASN A 106 0.95 12.49 -8.39
N ILE A 107 0.66 12.86 -9.64
CA ILE A 107 1.69 13.13 -10.65
C ILE A 107 2.49 14.41 -10.39
N THR A 108 2.00 15.28 -9.51
CA THR A 108 2.69 16.54 -9.20
C THR A 108 4.00 16.32 -8.44
N ARG A 109 4.22 15.14 -7.87
CA ARG A 109 5.47 14.78 -7.20
C ARG A 109 6.56 14.36 -8.19
N LEU A 110 6.20 14.05 -9.43
CA LEU A 110 7.15 13.58 -10.45
C LEU A 110 7.76 14.76 -11.19
N LYS A 111 9.03 14.62 -11.59
CA LYS A 111 9.78 15.65 -12.29
C LYS A 111 9.80 15.40 -13.79
N GLY A 112 8.66 15.17 -14.38
CA GLY A 112 8.52 14.83 -15.79
C GLY A 112 7.90 13.45 -15.91
N LEU A 113 7.01 13.30 -16.88
CA LEU A 113 6.25 12.08 -17.07
C LEU A 113 6.78 11.30 -18.26
N THR A 114 7.02 10.00 -18.06
CA THR A 114 7.39 9.06 -19.09
C THR A 114 6.18 8.22 -19.48
N LYS A 115 6.28 7.47 -20.58
CA LYS A 115 5.24 6.51 -20.97
C LYS A 115 4.97 5.50 -19.85
N SER A 116 6.01 5.07 -19.16
CA SER A 116 5.89 4.15 -18.02
C SER A 116 5.04 4.76 -16.89
N ASP A 117 5.19 6.07 -16.64
CA ASP A 117 4.37 6.77 -15.65
C ASP A 117 2.89 6.79 -16.06
N PHE A 118 2.60 7.09 -17.33
CA PHE A 118 1.23 7.08 -17.84
C PHE A 118 0.60 5.69 -17.77
N ASP A 119 1.34 4.65 -18.09
CA ASP A 119 0.86 3.28 -18.02
C ASP A 119 0.49 2.91 -16.56
N ARG A 120 1.31 3.33 -15.58
CA ARG A 120 0.99 3.13 -14.17
C ARG A 120 -0.23 3.91 -13.74
N MET A 121 -0.37 5.18 -14.18
CA MET A 121 -1.53 6.01 -13.86
C MET A 121 -2.83 5.37 -14.37
N GLU A 122 -2.80 4.83 -15.60
CA GLU A 122 -3.96 4.11 -16.14
C GLU A 122 -4.32 2.91 -15.27
N LYS A 123 -3.33 2.09 -14.93
CA LYS A 123 -3.52 0.90 -14.09
C LYS A 123 -4.11 1.28 -12.72
N TYR A 124 -3.56 2.31 -12.09
CA TYR A 124 -4.01 2.77 -10.78
C TYR A 124 -5.42 3.37 -10.85
N HIS A 125 -5.73 4.11 -11.91
CA HIS A 125 -7.05 4.71 -12.06
C HIS A 125 -8.14 3.63 -12.24
N ILE A 126 -7.87 2.62 -13.03
CA ILE A 126 -8.79 1.49 -13.21
C ILE A 126 -9.06 0.80 -11.88
N ALA A 127 -8.01 0.51 -11.11
CA ALA A 127 -8.13 -0.12 -9.81
C ALA A 127 -8.88 0.77 -8.82
N TYR A 128 -8.57 2.06 -8.77
CA TYR A 128 -9.26 3.03 -7.91
C TYR A 128 -10.75 3.09 -8.21
N THR A 129 -11.11 3.18 -9.48
CA THR A 129 -12.51 3.23 -9.91
C THR A 129 -13.25 1.96 -9.50
N TYR A 130 -12.63 0.80 -9.70
CA TYR A 130 -13.22 -0.47 -9.32
C TYR A 130 -13.47 -0.55 -7.79
N LEU A 131 -12.45 -0.24 -7.00
CA LEU A 131 -12.56 -0.33 -5.54
C LEU A 131 -13.50 0.73 -4.94
N SER A 132 -13.62 1.89 -5.59
CA SER A 132 -14.50 2.96 -5.11
C SER A 132 -15.98 2.60 -5.18
N LYS A 133 -16.34 1.57 -5.94
CA LYS A 133 -17.73 1.10 -6.07
C LYS A 133 -18.11 0.06 -5.01
N ILE A 134 -17.16 -0.39 -4.23
CA ILE A 134 -17.39 -1.42 -3.21
C ILE A 134 -18.17 -0.86 -2.00
#